data_e0c2d214200b1220d582024a31d7f22c
#
_entry.id   e0c2d214200b1220d582024a31d7f22c
#
_cell.length_a   1.000
_cell.length_b   1.000
_cell.length_c   1.000
_cell.angle_alpha   90.00
_cell.angle_beta   90.00
_cell.angle_gamma   90.00
#
_symmetry.space_group_name_H-M   'P 1'
#
loop_
_entity.id
_entity.type
_entity.pdbx_description
1 polymer ?
#
loop_
_entity_poly.entity_id
_entity_poly.type
_entity_poly.pdbx_seq_one_letter_code
_entity_poly.pdbx_strand_id
1 'polypeptide(L)'
;MRFLIVLLAALCAAQAAYAGCITAPGAVTFATSSSYDVKAQVVPNASGAAGLSCSGTLLSLLGGGYAKATLTSVNGYTLTNGSDAIGYQLAADSGFTQAFSAGTPTIDFMNASLLSLLGLNNMNNFNATFYARLTSAPNIPDGTYTDTIHVSWNYYICNGVQIGQLCVLYETGTKNVDVTVSLTVTKDCKINAPNVSFGSAALASQFGQVSQAVQVDCTKNATYKVAFTSGNSGASRPWRAMSDGNGHTLQYNIYQPDGTTVWDQTNPLTSTQVGTGAATPTQVQSYIAKVNTAQTTPPAGTYTDNVSVVISF
;
A
#
# COMPACT_ATOMS: atom_id res chain seq x y z
N MET A 1 18.45 -29.84 -60.94
CA MET A 1 19.11 -30.35 -59.71
C MET A 1 19.58 -29.23 -58.74
N ARG A 2 20.12 -28.12 -59.22
CA ARG A 2 20.57 -27.00 -58.34
C ARG A 2 19.44 -26.24 -57.62
N PHE A 3 18.24 -26.14 -58.24
CA PHE A 3 17.07 -25.49 -57.62
C PHE A 3 16.43 -26.27 -56.49
N LEU A 4 16.48 -27.60 -56.57
CA LEU A 4 15.90 -28.48 -55.53
C LEU A 4 16.74 -28.48 -54.23
N ILE A 5 18.06 -28.33 -54.36
CA ILE A 5 18.98 -28.25 -53.21
C ILE A 5 18.84 -26.94 -52.47
N VAL A 6 18.57 -25.83 -53.15
CA VAL A 6 18.33 -24.52 -52.51
C VAL A 6 16.97 -24.49 -51.76
N LEU A 7 15.96 -25.16 -52.29
CA LEU A 7 14.67 -25.29 -51.62
C LEU A 7 14.72 -26.15 -50.34
N LEU A 8 15.53 -27.24 -50.36
CA LEU A 8 15.73 -28.06 -49.16
C LEU A 8 16.59 -27.33 -48.10
N ALA A 9 17.58 -26.52 -48.51
CA ALA A 9 18.38 -25.74 -47.55
C ALA A 9 17.58 -24.61 -46.92
N ALA A 10 16.61 -24.02 -47.63
CA ALA A 10 15.71 -23.01 -47.07
C ALA A 10 14.68 -23.59 -46.08
N LEU A 11 14.27 -24.86 -46.22
CA LEU A 11 13.40 -25.53 -45.24
C LEU A 11 14.13 -25.93 -43.97
N CYS A 12 15.47 -26.08 -43.96
CA CYS A 12 16.23 -26.40 -42.73
C CYS A 12 16.58 -25.17 -41.89
N ALA A 13 16.36 -23.95 -42.40
CA ALA A 13 16.68 -22.70 -41.70
C ALA A 13 15.49 -22.10 -40.90
N ALA A 14 14.30 -22.72 -40.98
CA ALA A 14 13.23 -22.43 -40.04
C ALA A 14 13.57 -23.12 -38.71
N GLN A 15 14.46 -22.54 -37.94
CA GLN A 15 14.55 -22.85 -36.51
C GLN A 15 13.18 -22.49 -35.94
N ALA A 16 12.30 -23.46 -35.79
CA ALA A 16 11.12 -23.31 -34.97
C ALA A 16 11.61 -22.78 -33.61
N ALA A 17 11.26 -21.55 -33.28
CA ALA A 17 11.37 -21.09 -31.91
C ALA A 17 10.54 -22.06 -31.10
N TYR A 18 11.20 -23.03 -30.46
CA TYR A 18 10.55 -24.00 -29.59
C TYR A 18 9.91 -23.17 -28.48
N ALA A 19 8.61 -23.06 -28.57
CA ALA A 19 7.76 -22.65 -27.48
C ALA A 19 8.06 -23.57 -26.30
N GLY A 20 8.29 -23.00 -25.15
CA GLY A 20 8.70 -23.76 -23.98
C GLY A 20 8.24 -23.09 -22.69
N CYS A 21 8.31 -23.85 -21.60
CA CYS A 21 8.02 -23.35 -20.27
C CYS A 21 9.32 -22.88 -19.61
N ILE A 22 9.33 -21.65 -19.14
CA ILE A 22 10.42 -21.06 -18.38
C ILE A 22 9.96 -20.70 -16.98
N THR A 23 10.89 -20.74 -16.03
CA THR A 23 10.68 -20.24 -14.67
C THR A 23 11.60 -19.05 -14.41
N ALA A 24 11.05 -18.03 -13.73
CA ALA A 24 11.79 -16.89 -13.24
C ALA A 24 11.26 -16.52 -11.83
N PRO A 25 12.07 -15.92 -10.95
CA PRO A 25 11.60 -15.43 -9.69
C PRO A 25 10.35 -14.57 -9.86
N GLY A 26 9.32 -14.83 -9.06
CA GLY A 26 8.06 -14.09 -9.07
C GLY A 26 7.99 -13.06 -7.96
N ALA A 27 7.01 -12.15 -8.07
CA ALA A 27 6.70 -11.22 -7.01
C ALA A 27 5.21 -10.92 -6.97
N VAL A 28 4.66 -10.83 -5.75
CA VAL A 28 3.31 -10.35 -5.46
C VAL A 28 3.45 -9.18 -4.50
N THR A 29 3.25 -7.97 -4.99
CA THR A 29 3.47 -6.75 -4.20
C THR A 29 2.15 -6.04 -3.96
N PHE A 30 1.79 -5.89 -2.68
CA PHE A 30 0.67 -5.05 -2.28
C PHE A 30 0.98 -3.58 -2.56
N ALA A 31 -0.05 -2.79 -2.79
CA ALA A 31 0.09 -1.34 -2.86
C ALA A 31 0.64 -0.80 -1.54
N THR A 32 1.54 0.17 -1.61
CA THR A 32 2.01 0.89 -0.42
C THR A 32 0.82 1.46 0.34
N SER A 33 0.75 1.18 1.63
CA SER A 33 -0.41 1.50 2.46
C SER A 33 0.04 2.03 3.82
N SER A 34 -0.78 2.85 4.47
CA SER A 34 -0.48 3.32 5.81
C SER A 34 -0.70 2.21 6.86
N SER A 35 -0.08 2.34 8.03
CA SER A 35 -0.31 1.42 9.15
C SER A 35 -1.78 1.37 9.58
N TYR A 36 -2.50 2.48 9.41
CA TYR A 36 -3.94 2.55 9.73
C TYR A 36 -4.79 1.84 8.67
N ASP A 37 -4.39 1.86 7.38
CA ASP A 37 -5.07 1.09 6.32
C ASP A 37 -4.93 -0.42 6.55
N VAL A 38 -3.73 -0.88 6.96
CA VAL A 38 -3.52 -2.27 7.35
C VAL A 38 -4.42 -2.64 8.53
N LYS A 39 -4.45 -1.81 9.57
CA LYS A 39 -5.29 -2.01 10.74
C LYS A 39 -6.79 -1.97 10.43
N ALA A 40 -7.21 -1.17 9.45
CA ALA A 40 -8.58 -1.08 8.98
C ALA A 40 -8.97 -2.17 7.98
N GLN A 41 -8.02 -2.99 7.53
CA GLN A 41 -8.19 -4.03 6.49
C GLN A 41 -8.73 -3.47 5.16
N VAL A 42 -8.28 -2.27 4.79
CA VAL A 42 -8.67 -1.62 3.51
C VAL A 42 -7.57 -1.68 2.45
N VAL A 43 -6.47 -2.38 2.74
CA VAL A 43 -5.40 -2.62 1.75
C VAL A 43 -5.95 -3.44 0.59
N PRO A 44 -5.84 -2.96 -0.67
CA PRO A 44 -6.33 -3.69 -1.83
C PRO A 44 -5.61 -5.03 -2.01
N ASN A 45 -6.32 -6.01 -2.58
CA ASN A 45 -5.71 -7.28 -2.98
C ASN A 45 -4.59 -7.04 -4.00
N ALA A 46 -3.56 -7.86 -3.92
CA ALA A 46 -2.43 -7.84 -4.85
C ALA A 46 -2.48 -9.01 -5.81
N SER A 47 -1.80 -8.88 -6.95
CA SER A 47 -1.53 -9.99 -7.85
C SER A 47 -0.14 -9.86 -8.44
N GLY A 48 0.43 -10.99 -8.86
CA GLY A 48 1.77 -11.00 -9.44
C GLY A 48 2.16 -12.35 -10.04
N ALA A 49 3.33 -12.38 -10.67
CA ALA A 49 3.83 -13.55 -11.35
C ALA A 49 4.11 -14.69 -10.36
N ALA A 50 3.58 -15.87 -10.66
CA ALA A 50 3.81 -17.10 -9.88
C ALA A 50 5.05 -17.90 -10.33
N GLY A 51 5.84 -17.32 -11.23
CA GLY A 51 7.14 -17.84 -11.61
C GLY A 51 7.17 -18.89 -12.72
N LEU A 52 6.04 -19.29 -13.30
CA LEU A 52 5.98 -20.16 -14.48
C LEU A 52 5.32 -19.41 -15.64
N SER A 53 5.96 -19.45 -16.80
CA SER A 53 5.44 -18.93 -18.07
C SER A 53 5.73 -19.91 -19.18
N CYS A 54 4.70 -20.25 -19.98
CA CYS A 54 4.80 -21.13 -21.10
C CYS A 54 4.30 -20.43 -22.38
N SER A 55 5.08 -20.44 -23.44
CA SER A 55 4.77 -19.84 -24.74
C SER A 55 4.45 -20.91 -25.78
N GLY A 56 3.54 -20.58 -26.74
CA GLY A 56 3.16 -21.49 -27.83
C GLY A 56 2.35 -22.70 -27.41
N THR A 57 1.80 -22.68 -26.21
CA THR A 57 1.00 -23.78 -25.66
C THR A 57 -0.48 -23.59 -25.98
N LEU A 58 -1.10 -24.58 -26.62
CA LEU A 58 -2.57 -24.66 -26.66
C LEU A 58 -3.03 -25.24 -25.31
N LEU A 59 -3.56 -24.34 -24.47
CA LEU A 59 -4.26 -24.77 -23.25
C LEU A 59 -5.58 -25.43 -23.66
N SER A 60 -5.55 -26.73 -23.85
CA SER A 60 -6.74 -27.48 -24.19
C SER A 60 -7.30 -28.18 -22.96
N LEU A 61 -8.53 -27.84 -22.62
CA LEU A 61 -9.33 -28.55 -21.60
C LEU A 61 -9.50 -30.06 -21.88
N LEU A 62 -9.19 -30.50 -23.09
CA LEU A 62 -9.42 -31.86 -23.56
C LEU A 62 -8.16 -32.77 -23.57
N GLY A 63 -6.97 -32.21 -23.32
CA GLY A 63 -5.70 -32.89 -23.57
C GLY A 63 -5.02 -33.58 -22.40
N GLY A 64 -5.61 -33.58 -21.20
CA GLY A 64 -5.01 -34.25 -20.03
C GLY A 64 -3.72 -33.61 -19.50
N GLY A 65 -3.39 -32.36 -19.91
CA GLY A 65 -2.27 -31.61 -19.40
C GLY A 65 -2.52 -31.08 -17.99
N TYR A 66 -1.43 -30.74 -17.28
CA TYR A 66 -1.49 -30.11 -15.95
C TYR A 66 -0.33 -29.13 -15.76
N ALA A 67 -0.55 -28.15 -14.87
CA ALA A 67 0.47 -27.25 -14.34
C ALA A 67 0.24 -27.08 -12.84
N LYS A 68 0.87 -27.95 -12.05
CA LYS A 68 0.66 -28.01 -10.61
C LYS A 68 1.71 -27.18 -9.87
N ALA A 69 1.26 -26.21 -9.09
CA ALA A 69 2.10 -25.48 -8.16
C ALA A 69 1.93 -26.06 -6.75
N THR A 70 3.03 -26.49 -6.13
CA THR A 70 3.08 -26.83 -4.70
C THR A 70 3.86 -25.76 -3.97
N LEU A 71 3.25 -25.14 -2.96
CA LEU A 71 3.79 -23.98 -2.25
C LEU A 71 4.24 -24.32 -0.83
N THR A 72 5.37 -23.73 -0.44
CA THR A 72 5.83 -23.70 0.94
C THR A 72 6.21 -22.28 1.30
N SER A 73 5.49 -21.67 2.23
CA SER A 73 5.84 -20.36 2.77
C SER A 73 6.94 -20.49 3.82
N VAL A 74 7.95 -19.62 3.75
CA VAL A 74 9.03 -19.56 4.75
C VAL A 74 8.50 -19.10 6.11
N ASN A 75 7.56 -18.13 6.10
CA ASN A 75 7.01 -17.52 7.31
C ASN A 75 5.57 -17.99 7.62
N GLY A 76 5.10 -19.12 7.05
CA GLY A 76 3.76 -19.65 7.30
C GLY A 76 2.62 -18.74 6.81
N TYR A 77 2.75 -18.14 5.63
CA TYR A 77 1.82 -17.14 5.05
C TYR A 77 1.67 -15.89 5.91
N THR A 78 2.81 -15.40 6.40
CA THR A 78 2.90 -14.20 7.21
C THR A 78 3.99 -13.29 6.65
N LEU A 79 3.65 -12.06 6.30
CA LEU A 79 4.62 -11.02 5.97
C LEU A 79 5.27 -10.55 7.26
N THR A 80 6.60 -10.54 7.33
CA THR A 80 7.34 -10.21 8.56
C THR A 80 8.29 -9.03 8.35
N ASN A 81 8.45 -8.23 9.41
CA ASN A 81 9.50 -7.23 9.57
C ASN A 81 9.95 -7.27 11.04
N GLY A 82 11.09 -7.88 11.30
CA GLY A 82 11.54 -8.16 12.67
C GLY A 82 10.54 -9.05 13.42
N SER A 83 10.01 -8.56 14.53
CA SER A 83 9.00 -9.27 15.34
C SER A 83 7.56 -8.98 14.91
N ASP A 84 7.33 -7.97 14.07
CA ASP A 84 6.00 -7.59 13.63
C ASP A 84 5.59 -8.42 12.39
N ALA A 85 4.32 -8.82 12.35
CA ALA A 85 3.82 -9.80 11.39
C ALA A 85 2.40 -9.47 10.92
N ILE A 86 2.13 -9.73 9.63
CA ILE A 86 0.84 -9.51 8.97
C ILE A 86 0.45 -10.80 8.27
N GLY A 87 -0.63 -11.45 8.71
CA GLY A 87 -1.15 -12.63 8.03
C GLY A 87 -1.71 -12.30 6.65
N TYR A 88 -1.48 -13.18 5.68
CA TYR A 88 -2.05 -13.05 4.34
C TYR A 88 -2.48 -14.42 3.80
N GLN A 89 -3.27 -14.42 2.74
CA GLN A 89 -3.70 -15.59 1.99
C GLN A 89 -3.26 -15.47 0.54
N LEU A 90 -2.80 -16.58 -0.04
CA LEU A 90 -2.47 -16.71 -1.46
C LEU A 90 -3.51 -17.58 -2.15
N ALA A 91 -3.84 -17.24 -3.40
CA ALA A 91 -4.76 -18.03 -4.23
C ALA A 91 -4.31 -18.02 -5.70
N ALA A 92 -4.81 -18.99 -6.45
CA ALA A 92 -4.63 -19.06 -7.89
C ALA A 92 -5.67 -18.23 -8.67
N ASP A 93 -6.70 -17.68 -8.01
CA ASP A 93 -7.77 -16.88 -8.61
C ASP A 93 -8.08 -15.62 -7.78
N SER A 94 -8.58 -14.59 -8.44
CA SER A 94 -8.90 -13.30 -7.80
C SER A 94 -10.07 -13.37 -6.81
N GLY A 95 -10.91 -14.39 -6.90
CA GLY A 95 -12.03 -14.63 -5.99
C GLY A 95 -11.62 -15.41 -4.74
N PHE A 96 -10.37 -15.86 -4.65
CA PHE A 96 -9.83 -16.67 -3.53
C PHE A 96 -10.60 -17.98 -3.31
N THR A 97 -11.20 -18.54 -4.38
CA THR A 97 -11.89 -19.84 -4.34
C THR A 97 -10.91 -21.00 -4.38
N GLN A 98 -9.75 -20.78 -5.02
CA GLN A 98 -8.63 -21.72 -5.11
C GLN A 98 -7.46 -21.21 -4.27
N ALA A 99 -7.63 -21.22 -2.95
CA ALA A 99 -6.65 -20.69 -2.01
C ALA A 99 -5.66 -21.79 -1.58
N PHE A 100 -4.39 -21.40 -1.49
CA PHE A 100 -3.34 -22.23 -0.90
C PHE A 100 -3.42 -22.19 0.63
N SER A 101 -3.17 -23.35 1.24
CA SER A 101 -3.11 -23.51 2.69
C SER A 101 -2.20 -24.68 3.06
N ALA A 102 -1.89 -24.84 4.34
CA ALA A 102 -1.14 -25.99 4.84
C ALA A 102 -1.83 -27.34 4.50
N GLY A 103 -3.18 -27.36 4.46
CA GLY A 103 -3.97 -28.54 4.07
C GLY A 103 -4.18 -28.70 2.57
N THR A 104 -3.95 -27.65 1.78
CA THR A 104 -4.07 -27.66 0.31
C THR A 104 -2.87 -26.89 -0.29
N PRO A 105 -1.65 -27.46 -0.20
CA PRO A 105 -0.46 -26.77 -0.68
C PRO A 105 -0.30 -26.83 -2.20
N THR A 106 -1.08 -27.69 -2.91
CA THR A 106 -0.94 -27.93 -4.35
C THR A 106 -2.23 -27.58 -5.08
N ILE A 107 -2.11 -26.75 -6.11
CA ILE A 107 -3.20 -26.38 -7.02
C ILE A 107 -2.76 -26.62 -8.46
N ASP A 108 -3.67 -27.20 -9.27
CA ASP A 108 -3.47 -27.39 -10.71
C ASP A 108 -4.08 -26.23 -11.48
N PHE A 109 -3.24 -25.38 -12.07
CA PHE A 109 -3.63 -24.22 -12.86
C PHE A 109 -4.32 -24.56 -14.18
N MET A 110 -4.21 -25.81 -14.65
CA MET A 110 -4.89 -26.29 -15.84
C MET A 110 -6.20 -27.03 -15.52
N ASN A 111 -6.65 -27.02 -14.27
CA ASN A 111 -7.97 -27.49 -13.90
C ASN A 111 -9.06 -26.70 -14.66
N ALA A 112 -10.04 -27.39 -15.22
CA ALA A 112 -11.10 -26.81 -16.03
C ALA A 112 -11.86 -25.66 -15.34
N SER A 113 -12.11 -25.80 -14.03
CA SER A 113 -12.79 -24.77 -13.23
C SER A 113 -11.93 -23.50 -13.09
N LEU A 114 -10.63 -23.65 -12.87
CA LEU A 114 -9.70 -22.53 -12.73
C LEU A 114 -9.45 -21.83 -14.08
N LEU A 115 -9.26 -22.60 -15.18
CA LEU A 115 -9.12 -22.05 -16.53
C LEU A 115 -10.36 -21.25 -16.96
N SER A 116 -11.54 -21.72 -16.62
CA SER A 116 -12.80 -20.99 -16.88
C SER A 116 -12.88 -19.70 -16.07
N LEU A 117 -12.49 -19.73 -14.78
CA LEU A 117 -12.46 -18.57 -13.88
C LEU A 117 -11.48 -17.50 -14.34
N LEU A 118 -10.33 -17.92 -14.87
CA LEU A 118 -9.26 -17.02 -15.34
C LEU A 118 -9.47 -16.54 -16.78
N GLY A 119 -10.52 -17.03 -17.49
CA GLY A 119 -10.76 -16.70 -18.90
C GLY A 119 -9.67 -17.19 -19.86
N LEU A 120 -8.88 -18.19 -19.46
CA LEU A 120 -7.72 -18.71 -20.19
C LEU A 120 -8.06 -19.78 -21.23
N ASN A 121 -9.34 -19.96 -21.56
CA ASN A 121 -9.76 -20.90 -22.58
C ASN A 121 -9.28 -20.47 -23.97
N ASN A 122 -8.48 -21.32 -24.64
CA ASN A 122 -7.90 -21.10 -25.98
C ASN A 122 -6.76 -20.06 -26.04
N MET A 123 -5.94 -19.94 -25.03
CA MET A 123 -4.74 -19.06 -25.07
C MET A 123 -3.51 -19.80 -25.58
N ASN A 124 -2.70 -19.11 -26.39
CA ASN A 124 -1.42 -19.62 -26.90
C ASN A 124 -0.26 -19.42 -25.92
N ASN A 125 -0.50 -18.73 -24.81
CA ASN A 125 0.50 -18.46 -23.77
C ASN A 125 -0.13 -18.65 -22.39
N PHE A 126 0.60 -19.31 -21.50
CA PHE A 126 0.22 -19.48 -20.11
C PHE A 126 1.19 -18.72 -19.21
N ASN A 127 0.67 -17.80 -18.40
CA ASN A 127 1.42 -17.09 -17.38
C ASN A 127 0.72 -17.32 -16.04
N ALA A 128 1.37 -18.09 -15.16
CA ALA A 128 0.83 -18.33 -13.84
C ALA A 128 0.83 -17.06 -13.01
N THR A 129 -0.30 -16.75 -12.39
CA THR A 129 -0.49 -15.56 -11.53
C THR A 129 -0.96 -15.99 -10.15
N PHE A 130 -0.37 -15.42 -9.10
CA PHE A 130 -0.88 -15.52 -7.74
C PHE A 130 -1.64 -14.25 -7.37
N TYR A 131 -2.66 -14.43 -6.53
CA TYR A 131 -3.44 -13.38 -5.91
C TYR A 131 -3.23 -13.44 -4.40
N ALA A 132 -3.08 -12.28 -3.77
CA ALA A 132 -2.86 -12.19 -2.34
C ALA A 132 -3.82 -11.19 -1.69
N ARG A 133 -4.30 -11.49 -0.48
CA ARG A 133 -5.05 -10.60 0.39
C ARG A 133 -4.56 -10.67 1.82
N LEU A 134 -4.65 -9.59 2.55
CA LEU A 134 -4.36 -9.60 3.99
C LEU A 134 -5.49 -10.32 4.74
N THR A 135 -5.13 -11.05 5.79
CA THR A 135 -6.08 -11.81 6.64
C THR A 135 -6.05 -11.36 8.09
N SER A 136 -5.16 -10.46 8.45
CA SER A 136 -5.06 -9.92 9.80
C SER A 136 -4.91 -8.40 9.78
N ALA A 137 -5.29 -7.74 10.87
CA ALA A 137 -5.30 -6.29 11.09
C ALA A 137 -4.40 -5.89 12.26
N PRO A 138 -3.08 -6.20 12.23
CA PRO A 138 -2.22 -5.91 13.37
C PRO A 138 -1.93 -4.42 13.49
N ASN A 139 -1.58 -4.00 14.71
CA ASN A 139 -1.01 -2.68 14.96
C ASN A 139 0.52 -2.77 14.82
N ILE A 140 1.06 -2.24 13.74
CA ILE A 140 2.44 -2.42 13.29
C ILE A 140 3.15 -1.10 13.05
N PRO A 141 4.49 -1.04 13.17
CA PRO A 141 5.29 0.08 12.71
C PRO A 141 5.35 0.17 11.17
N ASP A 142 5.89 1.27 10.69
CA ASP A 142 6.26 1.43 9.28
C ASP A 142 7.43 0.51 8.90
N GLY A 143 7.53 0.19 7.62
CA GLY A 143 8.60 -0.65 7.08
C GLY A 143 8.14 -1.55 5.95
N THR A 144 9.05 -2.35 5.42
CA THR A 144 8.76 -3.35 4.39
C THR A 144 8.60 -4.71 5.04
N TYR A 145 7.45 -5.33 4.83
CA TYR A 145 7.06 -6.64 5.32
C TYR A 145 7.13 -7.64 4.18
N THR A 146 7.79 -8.77 4.37
CA THR A 146 8.03 -9.75 3.31
C THR A 146 7.82 -11.18 3.77
N ASP A 147 7.48 -12.05 2.81
CA ASP A 147 7.57 -13.50 2.92
C ASP A 147 8.13 -14.07 1.61
N THR A 148 8.78 -15.21 1.69
CA THR A 148 9.25 -15.96 0.51
C THR A 148 8.46 -17.24 0.39
N ILE A 149 7.91 -17.46 -0.79
CA ILE A 149 7.18 -18.67 -1.15
C ILE A 149 8.07 -19.49 -2.05
N HIS A 150 8.45 -20.68 -1.59
CA HIS A 150 9.07 -21.70 -2.45
C HIS A 150 7.99 -22.39 -3.24
N VAL A 151 8.04 -22.29 -4.56
CA VAL A 151 7.06 -22.87 -5.48
C VAL A 151 7.75 -24.01 -6.24
N SER A 152 7.21 -25.23 -6.09
CA SER A 152 7.60 -26.37 -6.93
C SER A 152 6.54 -26.57 -8.01
N TRP A 153 6.92 -26.25 -9.24
CA TRP A 153 6.11 -26.48 -10.42
C TRP A 153 6.33 -27.89 -10.96
N ASN A 154 5.24 -28.64 -11.18
CA ASN A 154 5.23 -29.89 -11.90
C ASN A 154 4.24 -29.75 -13.06
N TYR A 155 4.72 -29.86 -14.29
CA TYR A 155 3.90 -29.59 -15.46
C TYR A 155 4.05 -30.67 -16.54
N TYR A 156 2.96 -30.88 -17.27
CA TYR A 156 2.80 -31.69 -18.45
C TYR A 156 1.89 -30.93 -19.41
N ILE A 157 2.48 -30.21 -20.36
CA ILE A 157 1.80 -29.22 -21.17
C ILE A 157 1.99 -29.54 -22.64
N CYS A 158 0.92 -29.40 -23.45
CA CYS A 158 0.99 -29.60 -24.89
C CYS A 158 1.64 -28.40 -25.57
N ASN A 159 2.78 -28.61 -26.20
CA ASN A 159 3.57 -27.58 -26.91
C ASN A 159 3.47 -27.73 -28.45
N GLY A 160 2.46 -28.37 -28.97
CA GLY A 160 2.35 -28.63 -30.39
C GLY A 160 0.90 -28.52 -30.90
N VAL A 161 0.69 -29.08 -32.08
CA VAL A 161 -0.63 -29.19 -32.67
C VAL A 161 -1.43 -30.24 -31.93
N GLN A 162 -2.58 -29.87 -31.44
CA GLN A 162 -3.55 -30.76 -30.84
C GLN A 162 -4.61 -31.14 -31.85
N ILE A 163 -4.81 -32.44 -32.07
CA ILE A 163 -5.87 -33.01 -32.91
C ILE A 163 -6.81 -33.82 -32.01
N GLY A 164 -7.93 -33.22 -31.64
CA GLY A 164 -8.83 -33.82 -30.66
C GLY A 164 -8.18 -33.89 -29.28
N GLN A 165 -8.04 -35.10 -28.71
CA GLN A 165 -7.38 -35.36 -27.43
C GLN A 165 -5.88 -35.70 -27.58
N LEU A 166 -5.35 -35.75 -28.78
CA LEU A 166 -3.95 -36.10 -29.05
C LEU A 166 -3.12 -34.85 -29.22
N CYS A 167 -2.12 -34.68 -28.35
CA CYS A 167 -1.07 -33.70 -28.53
C CYS A 167 0.16 -34.36 -29.17
N VAL A 168 0.73 -33.73 -30.19
CA VAL A 168 1.86 -34.27 -30.91
C VAL A 168 3.18 -34.06 -30.18
N LEU A 169 3.29 -33.03 -29.33
CA LEU A 169 4.50 -32.70 -28.58
C LEU A 169 4.13 -32.21 -27.17
N TYR A 170 4.51 -32.97 -26.16
CA TYR A 170 4.37 -32.53 -24.75
C TYR A 170 5.71 -32.05 -24.21
N GLU A 171 5.64 -30.99 -23.45
CA GLU A 171 6.71 -30.55 -22.56
C GLU A 171 6.38 -30.97 -21.12
N THR A 172 7.32 -31.55 -20.45
CA THR A 172 7.17 -32.01 -19.06
C THR A 172 8.37 -31.57 -18.25
N GLY A 173 8.14 -31.23 -17.00
CA GLY A 173 9.23 -30.85 -16.12
C GLY A 173 8.81 -30.61 -14.69
N THR A 174 9.82 -30.56 -13.82
CA THR A 174 9.70 -30.05 -12.45
C THR A 174 10.70 -28.93 -12.29
N LYS A 175 10.23 -27.76 -11.84
CA LYS A 175 11.05 -26.55 -11.65
C LYS A 175 10.71 -25.93 -10.30
N ASN A 176 11.73 -25.46 -9.60
CA ASN A 176 11.58 -24.71 -8.36
C ASN A 176 11.89 -23.24 -8.61
N VAL A 177 11.11 -22.38 -7.99
CA VAL A 177 11.27 -20.93 -8.09
C VAL A 177 10.79 -20.27 -6.81
N ASP A 178 11.39 -19.13 -6.48
CA ASP A 178 10.96 -18.33 -5.34
C ASP A 178 10.05 -17.18 -5.80
N VAL A 179 8.98 -16.96 -5.04
CA VAL A 179 8.08 -15.83 -5.20
C VAL A 179 8.10 -15.01 -3.94
N THR A 180 8.46 -13.73 -4.06
CA THR A 180 8.45 -12.80 -2.94
C THR A 180 7.07 -12.14 -2.82
N VAL A 181 6.47 -12.23 -1.63
CA VAL A 181 5.26 -11.46 -1.29
C VAL A 181 5.67 -10.29 -0.41
N SER A 182 5.25 -9.07 -0.74
CA SER A 182 5.69 -7.88 -0.03
C SER A 182 4.62 -6.82 0.14
N LEU A 183 4.70 -6.06 1.26
CA LEU A 183 3.91 -4.87 1.55
C LEU A 183 4.82 -3.81 2.16
N THR A 184 4.81 -2.60 1.61
CA THR A 184 5.44 -1.43 2.23
C THR A 184 4.40 -0.67 3.02
N VAL A 185 4.65 -0.56 4.34
CA VAL A 185 3.80 0.18 5.29
C VAL A 185 4.43 1.55 5.55
N THR A 186 3.64 2.61 5.39
CA THR A 186 4.06 3.98 5.65
C THR A 186 3.54 4.51 6.98
N LYS A 187 4.22 5.51 7.49
CA LYS A 187 3.76 6.29 8.64
C LYS A 187 2.49 7.06 8.30
N ASP A 188 1.61 7.19 9.28
CA ASP A 188 0.39 7.98 9.21
C ASP A 188 0.00 8.43 10.62
N CYS A 189 -0.89 9.42 10.74
CA CYS A 189 -1.35 9.94 12.02
C CYS A 189 -2.86 10.17 12.02
N LYS A 190 -3.47 10.01 13.18
CA LYS A 190 -4.81 10.47 13.50
C LYS A 190 -4.70 11.74 14.33
N ILE A 191 -5.50 12.74 13.97
CA ILE A 191 -5.48 14.06 14.59
C ILE A 191 -6.90 14.47 14.96
N ASN A 192 -7.07 15.00 16.15
CA ASN A 192 -8.28 15.68 16.58
C ASN A 192 -7.89 17.08 17.06
N ALA A 193 -8.30 18.11 16.31
CA ALA A 193 -7.99 19.50 16.58
C ALA A 193 -9.31 20.29 16.76
N PRO A 194 -9.71 20.58 17.99
CA PRO A 194 -10.92 21.35 18.24
C PRO A 194 -10.74 22.82 17.85
N ASN A 195 -11.85 23.48 17.52
CA ASN A 195 -11.86 24.92 17.25
C ASN A 195 -11.46 25.72 18.48
N VAL A 196 -10.82 26.87 18.24
CA VAL A 196 -10.44 27.82 19.25
C VAL A 196 -11.32 29.08 19.15
N SER A 197 -11.83 29.55 20.27
CA SER A 197 -12.57 30.81 20.34
C SER A 197 -11.94 31.71 21.40
N PHE A 198 -11.64 32.96 21.01
CA PHE A 198 -11.20 34.00 21.94
C PHE A 198 -12.38 34.66 22.66
N GLY A 199 -13.63 34.29 22.32
CA GLY A 199 -14.82 34.98 22.81
C GLY A 199 -15.02 36.33 22.15
N SER A 200 -15.59 37.29 22.93
CA SER A 200 -15.82 38.67 22.47
C SER A 200 -15.30 39.68 23.48
N ALA A 201 -14.75 40.78 22.96
CA ALA A 201 -14.26 41.91 23.77
C ALA A 201 -14.47 43.20 23.03
N ALA A 202 -14.64 44.32 23.75
CA ALA A 202 -14.82 45.63 23.16
C ALA A 202 -13.51 46.20 22.59
N LEU A 203 -12.37 45.83 23.16
CA LEU A 203 -11.04 46.31 22.76
C LEU A 203 -10.09 45.12 22.55
N ALA A 204 -9.15 45.22 21.61
CA ALA A 204 -8.13 44.24 21.38
C ALA A 204 -7.31 43.92 22.65
N SER A 205 -7.07 44.91 23.50
CA SER A 205 -6.33 44.74 24.75
C SER A 205 -7.08 43.98 25.84
N GLN A 206 -8.35 43.69 25.66
CA GLN A 206 -9.19 42.98 26.63
C GLN A 206 -9.33 41.48 26.35
N PHE A 207 -8.84 40.98 25.21
CA PHE A 207 -8.84 39.53 24.95
C PHE A 207 -7.90 38.78 25.87
N GLY A 208 -8.41 37.77 26.54
CA GLY A 208 -7.61 36.81 27.32
C GLY A 208 -6.87 35.84 26.43
N GLN A 209 -5.89 35.14 27.00
CA GLN A 209 -5.30 33.97 26.37
C GLN A 209 -6.25 32.80 26.48
N VAL A 210 -6.14 31.88 25.49
CA VAL A 210 -6.90 30.64 25.47
C VAL A 210 -5.89 29.47 25.50
N SER A 211 -6.02 28.57 26.47
CA SER A 211 -5.30 27.32 26.51
C SER A 211 -6.15 26.23 25.87
N GLN A 212 -5.58 25.50 24.92
CA GLN A 212 -6.25 24.43 24.18
C GLN A 212 -5.24 23.33 23.86
N ALA A 213 -5.69 22.23 23.28
CA ALA A 213 -4.83 21.13 22.88
C ALA A 213 -5.31 20.49 21.58
N VAL A 214 -4.37 19.96 20.81
CA VAL A 214 -4.64 18.97 19.76
C VAL A 214 -4.31 17.59 20.30
N GLN A 215 -5.10 16.60 19.91
CA GLN A 215 -4.83 15.20 20.18
C GLN A 215 -4.26 14.57 18.92
N VAL A 216 -3.16 13.86 19.06
CA VAL A 216 -2.46 13.21 17.96
C VAL A 216 -2.13 11.78 18.37
N ASP A 217 -2.19 10.85 17.45
CA ASP A 217 -1.51 9.56 17.56
C ASP A 217 -1.03 9.14 16.18
N CYS A 218 0.20 8.65 16.10
CA CYS A 218 0.82 8.24 14.86
C CYS A 218 1.09 6.72 14.86
N THR A 219 1.51 6.22 13.71
CA THR A 219 1.97 4.83 13.53
C THR A 219 2.78 4.35 14.74
N LYS A 220 2.59 3.10 15.16
CA LYS A 220 3.31 2.45 16.26
C LYS A 220 4.82 2.73 16.16
N ASN A 221 5.42 3.18 17.26
CA ASN A 221 6.85 3.53 17.39
C ASN A 221 7.33 4.72 16.54
N ALA A 222 6.47 5.40 15.79
CA ALA A 222 6.88 6.58 15.03
C ALA A 222 7.16 7.77 15.95
N THR A 223 8.30 8.42 15.75
CA THR A 223 8.58 9.76 16.29
C THR A 223 8.00 10.78 15.32
N TYR A 224 7.46 11.87 15.84
CA TYR A 224 6.81 12.89 15.01
C TYR A 224 6.92 14.29 15.60
N LYS A 225 6.74 15.27 14.74
CA LYS A 225 6.68 16.68 15.12
C LYS A 225 5.31 17.24 14.72
N VAL A 226 4.81 18.16 15.52
CA VAL A 226 3.53 18.86 15.30
C VAL A 226 3.79 20.34 15.05
N ALA A 227 3.11 20.89 14.07
CA ALA A 227 3.17 22.32 13.77
C ALA A 227 1.80 22.85 13.34
N PHE A 228 1.64 24.17 13.38
CA PHE A 228 0.47 24.85 12.81
C PHE A 228 0.87 25.63 11.56
N THR A 229 -0.01 25.66 10.56
CA THR A 229 0.18 26.51 9.38
C THR A 229 0.05 28.00 9.73
N SER A 230 0.38 28.85 8.75
CA SER A 230 0.26 30.31 8.89
C SER A 230 -1.19 30.83 8.91
N GLY A 231 -2.17 29.99 8.58
CA GLY A 231 -3.55 30.40 8.40
C GLY A 231 -3.79 31.13 7.08
N ASN A 232 -4.93 31.80 6.95
CA ASN A 232 -5.35 32.50 5.74
C ASN A 232 -4.49 33.75 5.43
N SER A 233 -3.83 34.31 6.43
CA SER A 233 -2.95 35.45 6.25
C SER A 233 -1.64 35.15 5.54
N GLY A 234 -1.28 33.85 5.39
CA GLY A 234 -0.05 33.42 4.76
C GLY A 234 1.21 33.65 5.60
N ALA A 235 1.12 34.26 6.77
CA ALA A 235 2.24 34.54 7.68
C ALA A 235 1.90 34.13 9.11
N SER A 236 2.83 33.45 9.78
CA SER A 236 2.76 33.12 11.22
C SER A 236 3.56 34.12 12.07
N ARG A 237 4.43 34.90 11.44
CA ARG A 237 5.31 35.85 12.12
C ARG A 237 5.28 37.23 11.47
N PRO A 238 5.32 38.31 12.23
CA PRO A 238 5.24 38.30 13.70
C PRO A 238 3.89 37.83 14.23
N TRP A 239 2.81 37.92 13.43
CA TRP A 239 1.44 37.59 13.80
C TRP A 239 0.70 36.86 12.67
N ARG A 240 -0.15 35.91 13.03
CA ARG A 240 -1.27 35.45 12.19
C ARG A 240 -2.36 36.52 12.21
N ALA A 241 -3.29 36.47 11.26
CA ALA A 241 -4.40 37.42 11.22
C ALA A 241 -5.72 36.72 10.89
N MET A 242 -6.69 36.85 11.77
CA MET A 242 -8.10 36.58 11.48
C MET A 242 -8.68 37.68 10.63
N SER A 243 -9.60 37.37 9.74
CA SER A 243 -10.29 38.37 8.86
C SER A 243 -11.80 38.38 9.11
N ASP A 244 -12.40 39.54 8.95
CA ASP A 244 -13.86 39.73 8.94
C ASP A 244 -14.48 39.62 7.54
N GLY A 245 -13.66 39.33 6.50
CA GLY A 245 -14.08 39.29 5.10
C GLY A 245 -14.26 40.65 4.41
N ASN A 246 -14.16 41.78 5.16
CA ASN A 246 -14.33 43.14 4.65
C ASN A 246 -13.01 43.91 4.56
N GLY A 247 -11.89 43.23 4.71
CA GLY A 247 -10.55 43.84 4.66
C GLY A 247 -9.97 44.19 6.02
N HIS A 248 -10.70 44.02 7.11
CA HIS A 248 -10.17 44.24 8.45
C HIS A 248 -9.57 42.93 9.02
N THR A 249 -8.57 43.10 9.86
CA THR A 249 -7.88 41.96 10.47
C THR A 249 -7.73 42.14 11.98
N LEU A 250 -7.72 40.98 12.69
CA LEU A 250 -7.40 40.89 14.12
C LEU A 250 -6.19 39.99 14.27
N GLN A 251 -5.06 40.53 14.71
CA GLN A 251 -3.80 39.80 14.86
C GLN A 251 -3.85 38.90 16.09
N TYR A 252 -3.33 37.67 15.93
CA TYR A 252 -3.20 36.70 16.99
C TYR A 252 -2.00 35.79 16.73
N ASN A 253 -1.66 34.94 17.69
CA ASN A 253 -0.74 33.84 17.44
C ASN A 253 -1.03 32.62 18.31
N ILE A 254 -0.45 31.48 17.89
CA ILE A 254 -0.46 30.21 18.58
C ILE A 254 0.97 29.97 19.08
N TYR A 255 1.10 29.65 20.35
CA TYR A 255 2.35 29.43 21.02
C TYR A 255 2.45 28.00 21.54
N GLN A 256 3.67 27.48 21.62
CA GLN A 256 3.98 26.23 22.30
C GLN A 256 3.57 26.35 23.79
N PRO A 257 3.59 25.26 24.56
CA PRO A 257 3.17 25.26 25.97
C PRO A 257 3.94 26.28 26.86
N ASP A 258 5.11 26.73 26.42
CA ASP A 258 5.89 27.78 27.09
C ASP A 258 5.23 29.18 27.01
N GLY A 259 4.22 29.34 26.14
CA GLY A 259 3.48 30.58 25.93
C GLY A 259 4.26 31.71 25.28
N THR A 260 5.47 31.45 24.76
CA THR A 260 6.39 32.46 24.18
C THR A 260 6.90 32.06 22.79
N THR A 261 7.17 30.80 22.56
CA THR A 261 7.63 30.29 21.26
C THR A 261 6.44 30.17 20.29
N VAL A 262 6.45 30.93 19.21
CA VAL A 262 5.44 30.81 18.14
C VAL A 262 5.48 29.40 17.59
N TRP A 263 4.36 28.71 17.64
CA TRP A 263 4.23 27.34 17.12
C TRP A 263 3.80 27.36 15.66
N ASP A 264 4.76 27.12 14.80
CA ASP A 264 4.60 27.09 13.34
C ASP A 264 5.53 26.06 12.69
N GLN A 265 5.53 26.00 11.38
CA GLN A 265 6.37 25.06 10.62
C GLN A 265 7.87 25.36 10.73
N THR A 266 8.27 26.58 11.13
CA THR A 266 9.67 26.94 11.41
C THR A 266 10.12 26.42 12.79
N ASN A 267 9.18 26.41 13.74
CA ASN A 267 9.40 25.90 15.11
C ASN A 267 8.39 24.79 15.43
N PRO A 268 8.50 23.61 14.81
CA PRO A 268 7.63 22.48 15.12
C PRO A 268 7.94 21.95 16.54
N LEU A 269 6.90 21.52 17.26
CA LEU A 269 7.08 20.85 18.54
C LEU A 269 7.34 19.36 18.31
N THR A 270 8.48 18.86 18.74
CA THR A 270 8.76 17.41 18.76
C THR A 270 7.94 16.74 19.86
N SER A 271 7.15 15.74 19.51
CA SER A 271 6.42 14.96 20.50
C SER A 271 7.40 14.24 21.43
N THR A 272 7.13 14.28 22.72
CA THR A 272 7.86 13.50 23.75
C THR A 272 7.39 12.05 23.79
N GLN A 273 6.26 11.74 23.15
CA GLN A 273 5.68 10.41 23.07
C GLN A 273 5.84 9.87 21.65
N VAL A 274 6.11 8.58 21.53
CA VAL A 274 6.09 7.88 20.24
C VAL A 274 4.67 7.47 19.88
N GLY A 275 4.39 7.31 18.61
CA GLY A 275 3.09 6.83 18.12
C GLY A 275 2.74 5.47 18.71
N THR A 276 1.47 5.28 19.03
CA THR A 276 0.95 4.00 19.55
C THR A 276 0.12 3.24 18.51
N GLY A 277 -0.21 3.89 17.38
CA GLY A 277 -1.11 3.35 16.36
C GLY A 277 -2.54 3.20 16.84
N ALA A 278 -2.97 4.00 17.83
CA ALA A 278 -4.34 3.97 18.32
C ALA A 278 -5.34 4.50 17.27
N ALA A 279 -6.53 3.89 17.19
CA ALA A 279 -7.57 4.32 16.27
C ALA A 279 -8.11 5.72 16.61
N THR A 280 -8.12 6.05 17.90
CA THR A 280 -8.49 7.36 18.42
C THR A 280 -7.24 8.03 18.99
N PRO A 281 -6.90 9.27 18.57
CA PRO A 281 -5.72 9.96 19.07
C PRO A 281 -5.91 10.36 20.53
N THR A 282 -4.94 10.02 21.38
CA THR A 282 -4.99 10.27 22.83
C THR A 282 -3.79 11.07 23.34
N GLN A 283 -2.74 11.22 22.54
CA GLN A 283 -1.55 11.98 22.93
C GLN A 283 -1.84 13.47 22.81
N VAL A 284 -1.76 14.18 23.93
CA VAL A 284 -2.17 15.59 24.05
C VAL A 284 -0.98 16.51 23.79
N GLN A 285 -1.15 17.45 22.86
CA GLN A 285 -0.20 18.51 22.57
C GLN A 285 -0.88 19.86 22.89
N SER A 286 -0.59 20.40 24.09
CA SER A 286 -1.19 21.64 24.57
C SER A 286 -0.57 22.86 23.90
N TYR A 287 -1.35 23.91 23.76
CA TYR A 287 -0.90 25.20 23.22
C TYR A 287 -1.64 26.39 23.86
N ILE A 288 -1.07 27.58 23.68
CA ILE A 288 -1.66 28.83 24.13
C ILE A 288 -1.89 29.73 22.90
N ALA A 289 -3.14 30.15 22.70
CA ALA A 289 -3.50 31.14 21.67
C ALA A 289 -3.69 32.52 22.31
N LYS A 290 -3.15 33.56 21.70
CA LYS A 290 -3.21 34.93 22.20
C LYS A 290 -3.51 35.90 21.07
N VAL A 291 -4.43 36.81 21.29
CA VAL A 291 -4.64 38.02 20.47
C VAL A 291 -3.48 39.02 20.75
N ASN A 292 -3.03 39.70 19.71
CA ASN A 292 -2.08 40.80 19.90
C ASN A 292 -2.78 42.01 20.63
N THR A 293 -2.56 42.09 21.91
CA THR A 293 -3.19 43.12 22.75
C THR A 293 -2.63 44.56 22.52
N ALA A 294 -1.50 44.66 21.83
CA ALA A 294 -0.87 45.93 21.49
C ALA A 294 -1.33 46.53 20.13
N GLN A 295 -2.14 45.77 19.36
CA GLN A 295 -2.65 46.25 18.08
C GLN A 295 -3.76 47.32 18.27
N THR A 296 -3.93 48.17 17.27
CA THR A 296 -5.13 49.04 17.20
C THR A 296 -6.36 48.12 17.11
N THR A 297 -7.39 48.45 17.91
CA THR A 297 -8.66 47.71 17.88
C THR A 297 -9.32 47.88 16.52
N PRO A 298 -9.55 46.79 15.77
CA PRO A 298 -10.24 46.87 14.49
C PRO A 298 -11.75 47.12 14.69
N PRO A 299 -12.51 47.41 13.62
CA PRO A 299 -13.96 47.57 13.67
C PRO A 299 -14.67 46.36 14.31
N ALA A 300 -15.85 46.62 14.89
CA ALA A 300 -16.66 45.51 15.43
C ALA A 300 -17.06 44.53 14.31
N GLY A 301 -16.88 43.21 14.56
CA GLY A 301 -17.14 42.18 13.59
C GLY A 301 -16.78 40.79 14.11
N THR A 302 -17.07 39.75 13.32
CA THR A 302 -16.62 38.38 13.57
C THR A 302 -15.36 38.15 12.77
N TYR A 303 -14.25 37.81 13.44
CA TYR A 303 -12.95 37.59 12.84
C TYR A 303 -12.64 36.10 12.89
N THR A 304 -12.31 35.50 11.75
CA THR A 304 -12.03 34.06 11.62
C THR A 304 -10.72 33.81 10.87
N ASP A 305 -10.09 32.68 11.17
CA ASP A 305 -8.94 32.14 10.44
C ASP A 305 -9.02 30.62 10.39
N ASN A 306 -8.46 30.02 9.34
CA ASN A 306 -8.33 28.58 9.19
C ASN A 306 -6.86 28.17 9.29
N VAL A 307 -6.52 27.47 10.36
CA VAL A 307 -5.18 26.96 10.64
C VAL A 307 -5.21 25.44 10.62
N SER A 308 -4.33 24.84 9.85
CA SER A 308 -4.18 23.37 9.81
C SER A 308 -3.08 22.90 10.75
N VAL A 309 -3.28 21.74 11.35
CA VAL A 309 -2.23 20.99 12.06
C VAL A 309 -1.43 20.19 11.04
N VAL A 310 -0.13 20.30 11.09
CA VAL A 310 0.82 19.59 10.20
C VAL A 310 1.66 18.65 11.05
N ILE A 311 1.74 17.41 10.61
CA ILE A 311 2.62 16.41 11.20
C ILE A 311 3.79 16.16 10.24
N SER A 312 4.99 16.03 10.79
CA SER A 312 6.20 15.62 10.06
C SER A 312 6.96 14.54 10.85
N PHE A 313 7.64 13.65 10.11
CA PHE A 313 8.41 12.53 10.65
C PHE A 313 9.90 12.73 10.50
#